data_22f92d0c3dfeda41b222ba77c6d7f2cf
#
_entry.id   22f92d0c3dfeda41b222ba77c6d7f2cf
#
_cell.length_a   1.000
_cell.length_b   1.000
_cell.length_c   1.000
_cell.angle_alpha   90.00
_cell.angle_beta   90.00
_cell.angle_gamma   90.00
#
_symmetry.space_group_name_H-M   'P 1'
#
loop_
_entity.id
_entity.type
_entity.pdbx_description
1 polymer ?
#
loop_
_entity_poly.entity_id
_entity_poly.type
_entity_poly.pdbx_seq_one_letter_code
_entity_poly.pdbx_strand_id
1 'polypeptide(L)'
;SAPDELVLAQASRFYHFRDGVLVSISDAYDNRLRLCRDRSGRIERLDNGAGRSLLLRYELDRIVAVDYQVHRAKGREPYVWETEQNLVSYAYDEHGRLVCATNAVGESERYRYDDQHVILERQLAGGASFFWAWERSGKAARCVRHWASFSQMDTRYAWRDDGRVTVHNADGSQEVYVHDQRARLVQRIDPDGATHFKSYDDKGRLTVEQDPMGAVTAYQYDDAGRLVALFPGDDEPTSYEHDNGFVRVVRRGQAVWKYERNEQGDVTRRTDPDGEVTDYSYNKHGQLTGIWYPDHSCHRLVWNERGQLLEEQLPNGGIKRYRYDDLGRQVAREDEHGAQTVYEWDSVGRLIRLVLPGGSCREFSYNPYGKIIAERDELGHVTGYEYADGLHLISRRLNADGTQVKYRYDNARLLLTEIENE
;
A
#
# COMPACT_ATOMS: atom_id res chain seq x y z
N SER A 1 -25.53 4.25 -18.93
CA SER A 1 -24.39 4.47 -19.84
C SER A 1 -24.82 5.36 -21.00
N ALA A 2 -23.95 6.27 -21.43
CA ALA A 2 -24.15 6.98 -22.69
C ALA A 2 -24.21 5.95 -23.84
N PRO A 3 -24.96 6.17 -24.92
CA PRO A 3 -25.20 5.17 -25.95
C PRO A 3 -23.96 4.61 -26.67
N ASP A 4 -22.78 5.19 -26.44
CA ASP A 4 -21.51 4.80 -27.07
C ASP A 4 -20.41 4.42 -26.05
N GLU A 5 -20.79 4.10 -24.80
CA GLU A 5 -19.84 3.75 -23.74
C GLU A 5 -19.79 2.22 -23.53
N LEU A 6 -18.62 1.62 -23.74
CA LEU A 6 -18.34 0.24 -23.36
C LEU A 6 -17.80 0.19 -21.93
N VAL A 7 -18.37 -0.66 -21.08
CA VAL A 7 -17.92 -0.84 -19.69
C VAL A 7 -17.40 -2.25 -19.50
N LEU A 8 -16.14 -2.37 -19.06
CA LEU A 8 -15.52 -3.62 -18.66
C LEU A 8 -15.49 -3.69 -17.14
N ALA A 9 -16.14 -4.70 -16.55
CA ALA A 9 -16.07 -4.97 -15.13
C ALA A 9 -14.92 -5.94 -14.82
N GLN A 10 -14.07 -5.57 -13.86
CA GLN A 10 -12.99 -6.41 -13.36
C GLN A 10 -12.87 -6.26 -11.84
N ALA A 11 -13.15 -7.32 -11.11
CA ALA A 11 -13.28 -7.29 -9.64
C ALA A 11 -14.28 -6.19 -9.19
N SER A 12 -13.83 -5.25 -8.34
CA SER A 12 -14.64 -4.14 -7.83
C SER A 12 -14.53 -2.86 -8.65
N ARG A 13 -13.93 -2.90 -9.84
CA ARG A 13 -13.67 -1.74 -10.69
C ARG A 13 -14.38 -1.87 -12.03
N PHE A 14 -14.82 -0.72 -12.56
CA PHE A 14 -15.46 -0.59 -13.87
C PHE A 14 -14.64 0.35 -14.72
N TYR A 15 -14.20 -0.16 -15.89
CA TYR A 15 -13.40 0.58 -16.84
C TYR A 15 -14.30 1.04 -17.98
N HIS A 16 -14.40 2.35 -18.16
CA HIS A 16 -15.28 2.99 -19.12
C HIS A 16 -14.52 3.42 -20.36
N PHE A 17 -14.93 2.93 -21.51
CA PHE A 17 -14.31 3.23 -22.80
C PHE A 17 -15.29 3.99 -23.69
N ARG A 18 -14.78 5.00 -24.39
CA ARG A 18 -15.50 5.69 -25.46
C ARG A 18 -14.62 5.71 -26.71
N ASP A 19 -15.18 5.32 -27.86
CA ASP A 19 -14.44 5.19 -29.14
C ASP A 19 -13.15 4.35 -28.98
N GLY A 20 -13.20 3.27 -28.18
CA GLY A 20 -12.08 2.39 -27.92
C GLY A 20 -11.02 2.95 -26.94
N VAL A 21 -11.23 4.15 -26.39
CA VAL A 21 -10.30 4.82 -25.48
C VAL A 21 -10.83 4.80 -24.05
N LEU A 22 -10.00 4.40 -23.07
CA LEU A 22 -10.33 4.47 -21.65
C LEU A 22 -10.50 5.93 -21.21
N VAL A 23 -11.69 6.29 -20.73
CA VAL A 23 -12.03 7.66 -20.31
C VAL A 23 -12.25 7.82 -18.82
N SER A 24 -12.63 6.74 -18.12
CA SER A 24 -12.73 6.76 -16.66
C SER A 24 -12.66 5.35 -16.06
N ILE A 25 -12.33 5.30 -14.78
CA ILE A 25 -12.39 4.11 -13.93
C ILE A 25 -13.30 4.44 -12.76
N SER A 26 -14.28 3.60 -12.45
CA SER A 26 -15.18 3.79 -11.33
C SER A 26 -15.22 2.59 -10.39
N ASP A 27 -15.68 2.84 -9.17
CA ASP A 27 -16.10 1.81 -8.23
C ASP A 27 -17.61 1.47 -8.39
N ALA A 28 -18.13 0.63 -7.48
CA ALA A 28 -19.53 0.21 -7.50
C ALA A 28 -20.53 1.34 -7.16
N TYR A 29 -20.07 2.44 -6.61
CA TYR A 29 -20.86 3.64 -6.30
C TYR A 29 -20.75 4.72 -7.35
N ASP A 30 -20.12 4.41 -8.50
CA ASP A 30 -19.85 5.36 -9.59
C ASP A 30 -18.96 6.55 -9.18
N ASN A 31 -18.12 6.38 -8.15
CA ASN A 31 -17.03 7.32 -7.88
C ASN A 31 -16.00 7.18 -8.99
N ARG A 32 -15.80 8.21 -9.80
CA ARG A 32 -15.02 8.15 -11.04
C ARG A 32 -13.70 8.86 -10.97
N LEU A 33 -12.61 8.16 -11.34
CA LEU A 33 -11.37 8.76 -11.80
C LEU A 33 -11.48 9.00 -13.30
N ARG A 34 -11.48 10.26 -13.73
CA ARG A 34 -11.56 10.66 -15.14
C ARG A 34 -10.16 10.85 -15.72
N LEU A 35 -9.94 10.33 -16.94
CA LEU A 35 -8.70 10.45 -17.68
C LEU A 35 -8.88 11.52 -18.76
N CYS A 36 -8.53 12.77 -18.45
CA CYS A 36 -8.60 13.88 -19.41
C CYS A 36 -7.36 13.84 -20.30
N ARG A 37 -7.56 14.04 -21.62
CA ARG A 37 -6.51 13.97 -22.62
C ARG A 37 -6.28 15.29 -23.31
N ASP A 38 -5.03 15.53 -23.71
CA ASP A 38 -4.65 16.64 -24.56
C ASP A 38 -5.06 16.40 -26.03
N ARG A 39 -4.79 17.39 -26.89
CA ARG A 39 -5.10 17.33 -28.32
C ARG A 39 -4.35 16.21 -29.06
N SER A 40 -3.25 15.71 -28.50
CA SER A 40 -2.46 14.60 -29.05
C SER A 40 -2.94 13.23 -28.55
N GLY A 41 -3.97 13.19 -27.68
CA GLY A 41 -4.51 11.95 -27.10
C GLY A 41 -3.77 11.44 -25.86
N ARG A 42 -2.75 12.19 -25.36
CA ARG A 42 -2.02 11.81 -24.13
C ARG A 42 -2.83 12.20 -22.90
N ILE A 43 -2.74 11.40 -21.84
CA ILE A 43 -3.39 11.73 -20.56
C ILE A 43 -2.70 12.98 -19.98
N GLU A 44 -3.43 14.09 -19.95
CA GLU A 44 -2.97 15.36 -19.38
C GLU A 44 -3.37 15.51 -17.92
N ARG A 45 -4.56 15.01 -17.55
CA ARG A 45 -5.08 15.15 -16.19
C ARG A 45 -5.79 13.88 -15.73
N LEU A 46 -5.57 13.55 -14.47
CA LEU A 46 -6.35 12.56 -13.74
C LEU A 46 -7.22 13.33 -12.73
N ASP A 47 -8.53 13.36 -12.96
CA ASP A 47 -9.51 14.11 -12.14
C ASP A 47 -10.31 13.11 -11.29
N ASN A 48 -10.29 13.25 -9.96
CA ASN A 48 -11.04 12.36 -9.06
C ASN A 48 -12.53 12.68 -8.93
N GLY A 49 -13.03 13.71 -9.64
CA GLY A 49 -14.42 14.14 -9.58
C GLY A 49 -14.83 14.85 -8.28
N ALA A 50 -13.90 15.02 -7.32
CA ALA A 50 -14.15 15.65 -6.02
C ALA A 50 -13.27 16.90 -5.79
N GLY A 51 -12.88 17.57 -6.87
CA GLY A 51 -12.14 18.84 -6.82
C GLY A 51 -10.63 18.69 -6.67
N ARG A 52 -10.09 17.51 -6.94
CA ARG A 52 -8.64 17.25 -6.93
C ARG A 52 -8.21 16.60 -8.23
N SER A 53 -7.05 16.96 -8.73
CA SER A 53 -6.47 16.34 -9.92
C SER A 53 -4.96 16.27 -9.86
N LEU A 54 -4.42 15.39 -10.70
CA LEU A 54 -3.01 15.34 -11.06
C LEU A 54 -2.86 15.86 -12.47
N LEU A 55 -2.07 16.92 -12.66
CA LEU A 55 -1.67 17.41 -13.96
C LEU A 55 -0.35 16.78 -14.36
N LEU A 56 -0.31 16.10 -15.50
CA LEU A 56 0.90 15.51 -16.06
C LEU A 56 1.50 16.47 -17.09
N ARG A 57 2.72 16.92 -16.83
CA ARG A 57 3.45 17.79 -17.77
C ARG A 57 4.38 16.97 -18.63
N TYR A 58 4.39 17.27 -19.92
CA TYR A 58 5.17 16.53 -20.92
C TYR A 58 6.24 17.40 -21.57
N GLU A 59 7.39 16.77 -21.85
CA GLU A 59 8.35 17.22 -22.87
C GLU A 59 8.44 16.11 -23.90
N LEU A 60 8.23 16.46 -25.17
CA LEU A 60 8.02 15.50 -26.22
C LEU A 60 6.90 14.51 -25.82
N ASP A 61 7.19 13.22 -25.76
CA ASP A 61 6.21 12.17 -25.39
C ASP A 61 6.46 11.59 -23.98
N ARG A 62 7.20 12.30 -23.12
CA ARG A 62 7.53 11.82 -21.77
C ARG A 62 7.02 12.76 -20.69
N ILE A 63 6.49 12.15 -19.62
CA ILE A 63 6.08 12.91 -18.44
C ILE A 63 7.32 13.41 -17.71
N VAL A 64 7.50 14.73 -17.61
CA VAL A 64 8.62 15.36 -16.90
C VAL A 64 8.25 15.87 -15.51
N ALA A 65 6.97 16.04 -15.23
CA ALA A 65 6.51 16.41 -13.89
C ALA A 65 5.04 16.03 -13.68
N VAL A 66 4.67 15.88 -12.40
CA VAL A 66 3.30 15.71 -11.96
C VAL A 66 2.99 16.75 -10.89
N ASP A 67 1.97 17.56 -11.14
CA ASP A 67 1.52 18.60 -10.22
C ASP A 67 0.18 18.19 -9.60
N TYR A 68 0.05 18.41 -8.30
CA TYR A 68 -1.21 18.30 -7.59
C TYR A 68 -1.99 19.60 -7.73
N GLN A 69 -3.24 19.48 -8.16
CA GLN A 69 -4.13 20.60 -8.39
C GLN A 69 -5.45 20.43 -7.65
N VAL A 70 -6.02 21.55 -7.23
CA VAL A 70 -7.36 21.64 -6.66
C VAL A 70 -8.21 22.64 -7.45
N HIS A 71 -9.52 22.47 -7.47
CA HIS A 71 -10.43 23.52 -7.83
C HIS A 71 -11.32 23.86 -6.63
N ARG A 72 -11.50 25.16 -6.40
CA ARG A 72 -12.25 25.69 -5.24
C ARG A 72 -13.63 26.19 -5.60
N ALA A 73 -13.95 26.30 -6.90
CA ALA A 73 -15.22 26.80 -7.37
C ALA A 73 -16.35 25.78 -7.17
N LYS A 74 -17.42 26.16 -6.48
CA LYS A 74 -18.63 25.37 -6.36
C LYS A 74 -19.47 25.53 -7.64
N GLY A 75 -19.60 24.44 -8.40
CA GLY A 75 -20.81 24.18 -9.15
C GLY A 75 -20.92 24.59 -10.61
N ARG A 76 -19.91 25.08 -11.35
CA ARG A 76 -20.00 25.27 -12.83
C ARG A 76 -18.69 25.05 -13.55
N GLU A 77 -18.73 24.26 -14.61
CA GLU A 77 -17.65 24.14 -15.59
C GLU A 77 -17.58 25.41 -16.48
N PRO A 78 -16.38 25.77 -16.99
CA PRO A 78 -15.09 25.11 -16.77
C PRO A 78 -14.49 25.38 -15.40
N TYR A 79 -13.97 24.31 -14.75
CA TYR A 79 -13.25 24.44 -13.47
C TYR A 79 -11.92 25.14 -13.68
N VAL A 80 -11.60 26.10 -12.79
CA VAL A 80 -10.27 26.70 -12.72
C VAL A 80 -9.45 25.86 -11.73
N TRP A 81 -8.45 25.16 -12.26
CA TRP A 81 -7.53 24.35 -11.49
C TRP A 81 -6.36 25.21 -11.00
N GLU A 82 -6.09 25.16 -9.69
CA GLU A 82 -4.95 25.81 -9.05
C GLU A 82 -3.92 24.76 -8.66
N THR A 83 -2.63 24.97 -9.03
CA THR A 83 -1.54 24.10 -8.64
C THR A 83 -1.15 24.40 -7.20
N GLU A 84 -1.32 23.41 -6.33
CA GLU A 84 -0.91 23.51 -4.92
C GLU A 84 0.55 23.12 -4.75
N GLN A 85 1.00 22.10 -5.50
CA GLN A 85 2.33 21.55 -5.31
C GLN A 85 2.79 20.74 -6.52
N ASN A 86 4.10 20.82 -6.85
CA ASN A 86 4.74 19.81 -7.65
C ASN A 86 5.02 18.58 -6.76
N LEU A 87 4.56 17.41 -7.19
CA LEU A 87 4.75 16.16 -6.44
C LEU A 87 6.05 15.47 -6.79
N VAL A 88 6.38 15.45 -8.09
CA VAL A 88 7.55 14.74 -8.62
C VAL A 88 7.95 15.34 -9.95
N SER A 89 9.26 15.35 -10.20
CA SER A 89 9.86 15.69 -11.51
C SER A 89 10.74 14.53 -11.99
N TYR A 90 10.76 14.32 -13.29
CA TYR A 90 11.46 13.22 -13.94
C TYR A 90 12.49 13.75 -14.95
N ALA A 91 13.64 13.09 -15.00
CA ALA A 91 14.65 13.33 -16.05
C ALA A 91 14.96 12.04 -16.80
N TYR A 92 15.22 12.18 -18.10
CA TYR A 92 15.47 11.06 -19.00
C TYR A 92 16.83 11.24 -19.70
N ASP A 93 17.43 10.12 -20.10
CA ASP A 93 18.63 10.14 -20.93
C ASP A 93 18.31 10.32 -22.43
N GLU A 94 19.32 10.34 -23.26
CA GLU A 94 19.22 10.47 -24.73
C GLU A 94 18.43 9.30 -25.39
N HIS A 95 18.36 8.14 -24.72
CA HIS A 95 17.58 6.99 -25.16
C HIS A 95 16.14 7.00 -24.62
N GLY A 96 15.79 8.03 -23.83
CA GLY A 96 14.47 8.19 -23.23
C GLY A 96 14.18 7.29 -22.04
N ARG A 97 15.20 6.79 -21.36
CA ARG A 97 15.08 6.01 -20.14
C ARG A 97 15.07 6.93 -18.93
N LEU A 98 14.23 6.61 -17.94
CA LEU A 98 14.15 7.38 -16.69
C LEU A 98 15.46 7.27 -15.92
N VAL A 99 16.18 8.39 -15.73
CA VAL A 99 17.45 8.40 -14.99
C VAL A 99 17.37 9.10 -13.65
N CYS A 100 16.34 9.91 -13.41
CA CYS A 100 16.16 10.61 -12.14
C CYS A 100 14.67 10.86 -11.87
N ALA A 101 14.27 10.67 -10.62
CA ALA A 101 12.98 11.08 -10.09
C ALA A 101 13.21 11.90 -8.82
N THR A 102 12.70 13.15 -8.79
CA THR A 102 12.88 14.08 -7.68
C THR A 102 11.53 14.41 -7.05
N ASN A 103 11.41 14.24 -5.74
CA ASN A 103 10.19 14.51 -4.99
C ASN A 103 10.02 16.01 -4.64
N ALA A 104 8.93 16.34 -3.94
CA ALA A 104 8.55 17.72 -3.61
C ALA A 104 9.53 18.48 -2.69
N VAL A 105 10.43 17.80 -2.00
CA VAL A 105 11.46 18.40 -1.15
C VAL A 105 12.85 18.34 -1.78
N GLY A 106 12.96 17.95 -3.06
CA GLY A 106 14.22 17.93 -3.81
C GLY A 106 15.06 16.67 -3.59
N GLU A 107 14.54 15.64 -2.92
CA GLU A 107 15.21 14.36 -2.76
C GLU A 107 15.06 13.54 -4.04
N SER A 108 16.16 12.98 -4.54
CA SER A 108 16.21 12.34 -5.86
C SER A 108 16.64 10.88 -5.79
N GLU A 109 15.90 10.03 -6.49
CA GLU A 109 16.33 8.69 -6.85
C GLU A 109 16.95 8.70 -8.25
N ARG A 110 17.97 7.87 -8.49
CA ARG A 110 18.68 7.77 -9.76
C ARG A 110 18.70 6.33 -10.26
N TYR A 111 18.67 6.18 -11.58
CA TYR A 111 18.59 4.87 -12.23
C TYR A 111 19.67 4.79 -13.33
N ARG A 112 20.26 3.62 -13.48
CA ARG A 112 21.22 3.32 -14.53
C ARG A 112 20.84 2.00 -15.23
N TYR A 113 21.06 1.96 -16.54
CA TYR A 113 20.68 0.85 -17.40
C TYR A 113 21.86 0.39 -18.24
N ASP A 114 21.77 -0.85 -18.74
CA ASP A 114 22.66 -1.30 -19.81
C ASP A 114 22.18 -0.78 -21.18
N ASP A 115 22.94 -1.10 -22.23
CA ASP A 115 22.63 -0.74 -23.62
C ASP A 115 21.35 -1.41 -24.19
N GLN A 116 20.80 -2.39 -23.51
CA GLN A 116 19.56 -3.10 -23.86
C GLN A 116 18.38 -2.73 -22.95
N HIS A 117 18.45 -1.57 -22.27
CA HIS A 117 17.40 -1.02 -21.42
C HIS A 117 17.07 -1.83 -20.15
N VAL A 118 17.98 -2.71 -19.68
CA VAL A 118 17.81 -3.44 -18.44
C VAL A 118 18.45 -2.65 -17.29
N ILE A 119 17.75 -2.54 -16.17
CA ILE A 119 18.20 -1.79 -14.99
C ILE A 119 19.45 -2.45 -14.38
N LEU A 120 20.48 -1.65 -14.12
CA LEU A 120 21.72 -2.08 -13.46
C LEU A 120 21.84 -1.55 -12.05
N GLU A 121 21.29 -0.35 -11.80
CA GLU A 121 21.41 0.34 -10.52
C GLU A 121 20.18 1.21 -10.24
N ARG A 122 19.73 1.20 -9.00
CA ARG A 122 18.83 2.19 -8.41
C ARG A 122 19.50 2.78 -7.19
N GLN A 123 19.78 4.07 -7.21
CA GLN A 123 20.29 4.81 -6.06
C GLN A 123 19.13 5.54 -5.37
N LEU A 124 18.93 5.28 -4.09
CA LEU A 124 17.95 5.98 -3.28
C LEU A 124 18.41 7.41 -2.95
N ALA A 125 17.47 8.27 -2.57
CA ALA A 125 17.73 9.66 -2.23
C ALA A 125 18.75 9.84 -1.07
N GLY A 126 18.84 8.86 -0.17
CA GLY A 126 19.84 8.85 0.92
C GLY A 126 21.23 8.41 0.50
N GLY A 127 21.43 7.94 -0.74
CA GLY A 127 22.73 7.56 -1.30
C GLY A 127 22.96 6.05 -1.39
N ALA A 128 22.19 5.20 -0.71
CA ALA A 128 22.31 3.75 -0.87
C ALA A 128 21.92 3.32 -2.28
N SER A 129 22.69 2.40 -2.85
CA SER A 129 22.42 1.84 -4.17
C SER A 129 22.09 0.37 -4.11
N PHE A 130 21.20 -0.04 -4.99
CA PHE A 130 20.87 -1.43 -5.30
C PHE A 130 21.34 -1.73 -6.70
N PHE A 131 21.96 -2.90 -6.89
CA PHE A 131 22.55 -3.32 -8.14
C PHE A 131 21.99 -4.65 -8.59
N TRP A 132 21.96 -4.89 -9.91
CA TRP A 132 21.52 -6.13 -10.54
C TRP A 132 22.53 -6.58 -11.59
N ALA A 133 22.80 -7.88 -11.61
CA ALA A 133 23.47 -8.54 -12.72
C ALA A 133 22.50 -9.49 -13.41
N TRP A 134 22.58 -9.54 -14.74
CA TRP A 134 21.64 -10.24 -15.58
C TRP A 134 22.37 -11.24 -16.48
N GLU A 135 21.78 -12.43 -16.61
CA GLU A 135 22.11 -13.41 -17.63
C GLU A 135 21.09 -13.32 -18.77
N ARG A 136 21.57 -13.36 -20.00
CA ARG A 136 20.68 -13.24 -21.15
C ARG A 136 20.46 -14.60 -21.81
N SER A 137 19.19 -14.82 -22.19
CA SER A 137 18.76 -15.96 -22.97
C SER A 137 17.84 -15.45 -24.10
N GLY A 138 18.40 -15.17 -25.27
CA GLY A 138 17.68 -14.55 -26.37
C GLY A 138 17.17 -13.14 -26.01
N LYS A 139 15.84 -12.95 -26.09
CA LYS A 139 15.19 -11.67 -25.71
C LYS A 139 14.88 -11.58 -24.21
N ALA A 140 15.02 -12.65 -23.46
CA ALA A 140 14.78 -12.69 -22.02
C ALA A 140 16.04 -12.36 -21.23
N ALA A 141 15.88 -11.72 -20.08
CA ALA A 141 16.94 -11.50 -19.10
C ALA A 141 16.51 -12.12 -17.76
N ARG A 142 17.42 -12.86 -17.12
CA ARG A 142 17.22 -13.42 -15.78
C ARG A 142 18.17 -12.74 -14.81
N CYS A 143 17.69 -12.30 -13.67
CA CYS A 143 18.54 -11.77 -12.62
C CYS A 143 19.36 -12.91 -12.02
N VAL A 144 20.68 -12.79 -12.01
CA VAL A 144 21.59 -13.76 -11.41
C VAL A 144 22.25 -13.27 -10.12
N ARG A 145 22.23 -11.96 -9.88
CA ARG A 145 22.68 -11.37 -8.64
C ARG A 145 21.95 -10.04 -8.38
N HIS A 146 21.55 -9.84 -7.13
CA HIS A 146 21.03 -8.59 -6.61
C HIS A 146 21.76 -8.24 -5.32
N TRP A 147 22.41 -7.08 -5.28
CA TRP A 147 23.17 -6.65 -4.10
C TRP A 147 23.01 -5.16 -3.85
N ALA A 148 23.41 -4.71 -2.69
CA ALA A 148 23.36 -3.31 -2.31
C ALA A 148 24.76 -2.73 -2.08
N SER A 149 24.83 -1.42 -1.90
CA SER A 149 26.05 -0.70 -1.49
C SER A 149 26.44 -0.99 -0.03
N PHE A 150 25.61 -1.71 0.72
CA PHE A 150 25.85 -2.19 2.08
C PHE A 150 25.93 -3.72 2.09
N SER A 151 26.75 -4.27 3.01
CA SER A 151 27.17 -5.69 2.99
C SER A 151 26.09 -6.71 3.34
N GLN A 152 24.98 -6.28 3.95
CA GLN A 152 23.90 -7.17 4.42
C GLN A 152 23.07 -7.76 3.28
N MET A 153 23.14 -7.17 2.10
CA MET A 153 22.36 -7.61 0.95
C MET A 153 23.28 -7.99 -0.23
N ASP A 154 23.45 -9.26 -0.44
CA ASP A 154 24.06 -9.86 -1.63
C ASP A 154 23.40 -11.21 -1.89
N THR A 155 22.47 -11.23 -2.82
CA THR A 155 21.69 -12.41 -3.18
C THR A 155 22.07 -12.87 -4.58
N ARG A 156 22.33 -14.17 -4.74
CA ARG A 156 22.64 -14.79 -6.03
C ARG A 156 21.62 -15.86 -6.36
N TYR A 157 21.25 -15.95 -7.62
CA TYR A 157 20.21 -16.84 -8.13
C TYR A 157 20.83 -17.85 -9.10
N ALA A 158 20.71 -19.13 -8.80
CA ALA A 158 21.06 -20.21 -9.69
C ALA A 158 19.79 -20.80 -10.31
N TRP A 159 19.55 -20.47 -11.57
CA TRP A 159 18.40 -20.90 -12.34
C TRP A 159 18.68 -22.26 -13.01
N ARG A 160 17.70 -23.17 -12.97
CA ARG A 160 17.76 -24.45 -13.67
C ARG A 160 16.56 -24.61 -14.61
N ASP A 161 16.75 -25.34 -15.68
CA ASP A 161 15.72 -25.57 -16.70
C ASP A 161 14.57 -26.46 -16.22
N ASP A 162 14.75 -27.18 -15.10
CA ASP A 162 13.71 -27.97 -14.43
C ASP A 162 12.73 -27.15 -13.56
N GLY A 163 12.78 -25.82 -13.65
CA GLY A 163 11.94 -24.91 -12.84
C GLY A 163 12.46 -24.64 -11.44
N ARG A 164 13.64 -25.12 -11.11
CA ARG A 164 14.28 -24.89 -9.80
C ARG A 164 15.11 -23.62 -9.81
N VAL A 165 14.98 -22.84 -8.74
CA VAL A 165 15.82 -21.67 -8.46
C VAL A 165 16.43 -21.84 -7.08
N THR A 166 17.77 -21.82 -7.00
CA THR A 166 18.46 -21.76 -5.71
C THR A 166 18.88 -20.31 -5.45
N VAL A 167 18.49 -19.80 -4.30
CA VAL A 167 18.82 -18.46 -3.83
C VAL A 167 19.92 -18.59 -2.79
N HIS A 168 21.06 -17.94 -3.04
CA HIS A 168 22.20 -17.90 -2.12
C HIS A 168 22.24 -16.52 -1.44
N ASN A 169 22.10 -16.50 -0.13
CA ASN A 169 22.09 -15.28 0.67
C ASN A 169 23.51 -14.86 1.10
N ALA A 170 23.66 -13.62 1.56
CA ALA A 170 24.93 -13.03 1.98
C ALA A 170 25.60 -13.78 3.16
N ASP A 171 24.80 -14.45 4.01
CA ASP A 171 25.27 -15.24 5.16
C ASP A 171 25.70 -16.68 4.78
N GLY A 172 25.62 -17.02 3.48
CA GLY A 172 25.88 -18.38 2.98
C GLY A 172 24.70 -19.31 3.08
N SER A 173 23.56 -18.91 3.65
CA SER A 173 22.35 -19.70 3.65
C SER A 173 21.76 -19.83 2.24
N GLN A 174 20.95 -20.88 2.04
CA GLN A 174 20.32 -21.13 0.75
C GLN A 174 18.85 -21.44 0.91
N GLU A 175 18.07 -20.93 -0.03
CA GLU A 175 16.65 -21.27 -0.20
C GLU A 175 16.44 -21.88 -1.58
N VAL A 176 15.51 -22.83 -1.70
CA VAL A 176 15.19 -23.45 -2.98
C VAL A 176 13.72 -23.24 -3.30
N TYR A 177 13.45 -22.75 -4.50
CA TYR A 177 12.11 -22.58 -5.04
C TYR A 177 11.95 -23.48 -6.26
N VAL A 178 10.90 -24.30 -6.26
CA VAL A 178 10.58 -25.20 -7.37
C VAL A 178 9.27 -24.78 -7.99
N HIS A 179 9.28 -24.56 -9.30
CA HIS A 179 8.11 -24.15 -10.07
C HIS A 179 7.69 -25.27 -11.02
N ASP A 180 6.40 -25.39 -11.27
CA ASP A 180 5.88 -26.30 -12.28
C ASP A 180 6.06 -25.73 -13.71
N GLN A 181 5.61 -26.48 -14.71
CA GLN A 181 5.68 -26.08 -16.13
C GLN A 181 4.89 -24.80 -16.48
N ARG A 182 3.98 -24.36 -15.59
CA ARG A 182 3.22 -23.11 -15.70
C ARG A 182 3.81 -21.99 -14.85
N ALA A 183 5.07 -22.15 -14.39
CA ALA A 183 5.79 -21.20 -13.52
C ALA A 183 5.11 -20.94 -12.17
N ARG A 184 4.28 -21.86 -11.65
CA ARG A 184 3.66 -21.75 -10.33
C ARG A 184 4.56 -22.41 -9.28
N LEU A 185 4.71 -21.76 -8.11
CA LEU A 185 5.51 -22.27 -7.00
C LEU A 185 4.85 -23.52 -6.41
N VAL A 186 5.50 -24.69 -6.50
CA VAL A 186 4.99 -25.95 -5.97
C VAL A 186 5.76 -26.43 -4.74
N GLN A 187 7.00 -25.96 -4.54
CA GLN A 187 7.79 -26.31 -3.37
C GLN A 187 8.73 -25.15 -3.00
N ARG A 188 8.88 -24.90 -1.70
CA ARG A 188 9.90 -24.02 -1.13
C ARG A 188 10.65 -24.78 -0.04
N ILE A 189 11.97 -24.69 -0.04
CA ILE A 189 12.85 -25.24 0.99
C ILE A 189 13.57 -24.06 1.64
N ASP A 190 13.34 -23.87 2.93
CA ASP A 190 13.95 -22.81 3.73
C ASP A 190 15.41 -23.15 4.09
N PRO A 191 16.23 -22.18 4.59
CA PRO A 191 17.64 -22.40 4.90
C PRO A 191 17.91 -23.51 5.93
N ASP A 192 16.98 -23.78 6.82
CA ASP A 192 17.04 -24.85 7.82
C ASP A 192 16.57 -26.21 7.31
N GLY A 193 16.16 -26.29 6.02
CA GLY A 193 15.63 -27.48 5.36
C GLY A 193 14.10 -27.66 5.51
N ALA A 194 13.42 -26.75 6.21
CA ALA A 194 11.97 -26.78 6.33
C ALA A 194 11.32 -26.66 4.93
N THR A 195 10.37 -27.55 4.64
CA THR A 195 9.83 -27.67 3.28
C THR A 195 8.34 -27.40 3.27
N HIS A 196 7.92 -26.53 2.33
CA HIS A 196 6.55 -26.19 2.05
C HIS A 196 6.13 -26.72 0.68
N PHE A 197 4.89 -27.20 0.56
CA PHE A 197 4.33 -27.68 -0.71
C PHE A 197 3.05 -26.95 -1.06
N LYS A 198 2.83 -26.77 -2.38
CA LYS A 198 1.60 -26.21 -2.93
C LYS A 198 1.14 -27.02 -4.14
N SER A 199 -0.16 -27.20 -4.25
CA SER A 199 -0.79 -27.85 -5.40
C SER A 199 -1.90 -26.96 -5.95
N TYR A 200 -2.13 -27.05 -7.25
CA TYR A 200 -3.06 -26.21 -7.96
C TYR A 200 -3.97 -27.03 -8.87
N ASP A 201 -5.16 -26.54 -9.12
CA ASP A 201 -6.05 -27.12 -10.12
C ASP A 201 -5.67 -26.69 -11.56
N ASP A 202 -6.39 -27.19 -12.53
CA ASP A 202 -6.16 -26.89 -13.96
C ASP A 202 -6.38 -25.40 -14.31
N LYS A 203 -7.17 -24.69 -13.51
CA LYS A 203 -7.43 -23.25 -13.65
C LYS A 203 -6.37 -22.39 -12.95
N GLY A 204 -5.41 -23.02 -12.25
CA GLY A 204 -4.31 -22.35 -11.54
C GLY A 204 -4.68 -21.86 -10.12
N ARG A 205 -5.78 -22.33 -9.55
CA ARG A 205 -6.18 -21.99 -8.17
C ARG A 205 -5.50 -22.94 -7.19
N LEU A 206 -5.04 -22.38 -6.05
CA LEU A 206 -4.43 -23.16 -4.98
C LEU A 206 -5.45 -24.13 -4.38
N THR A 207 -5.17 -25.44 -4.43
CA THR A 207 -6.06 -26.48 -3.87
C THR A 207 -5.55 -27.08 -2.58
N VAL A 208 -4.23 -27.15 -2.42
CA VAL A 208 -3.58 -27.71 -1.23
C VAL A 208 -2.31 -26.93 -0.93
N GLU A 209 -2.07 -26.65 0.35
CA GLU A 209 -0.75 -26.29 0.85
C GLU A 209 -0.39 -27.12 2.08
N GLN A 210 0.88 -27.43 2.24
CA GLN A 210 1.42 -28.15 3.36
C GLN A 210 2.58 -27.37 3.96
N ASP A 211 2.54 -27.19 5.27
CA ASP A 211 3.60 -26.55 6.03
C ASP A 211 4.74 -27.53 6.38
N PRO A 212 5.89 -27.06 6.91
CA PRO A 212 7.01 -27.91 7.27
C PRO A 212 6.71 -28.93 8.39
N MET A 213 5.69 -28.68 9.20
CA MET A 213 5.28 -29.59 10.28
C MET A 213 4.36 -30.70 9.77
N GLY A 214 3.99 -30.64 8.47
CA GLY A 214 3.13 -31.61 7.82
C GLY A 214 1.64 -31.27 7.89
N ALA A 215 1.26 -30.14 8.48
CA ALA A 215 -0.12 -29.68 8.49
C ALA A 215 -0.57 -29.32 7.07
N VAL A 216 -1.72 -29.86 6.66
CA VAL A 216 -2.26 -29.71 5.30
C VAL A 216 -3.49 -28.86 5.34
N THR A 217 -3.53 -27.79 4.52
CA THR A 217 -4.71 -26.97 4.29
C THR A 217 -5.22 -27.21 2.87
N ALA A 218 -6.51 -27.57 2.73
CA ALA A 218 -7.15 -27.77 1.44
C ALA A 218 -8.21 -26.69 1.16
N TYR A 219 -8.33 -26.34 -0.12
CA TYR A 219 -9.22 -25.28 -0.61
C TYR A 219 -10.16 -25.83 -1.67
N GLN A 220 -11.45 -25.49 -1.58
CA GLN A 220 -12.46 -25.85 -2.56
C GLN A 220 -13.10 -24.61 -3.16
N TYR A 221 -13.37 -24.68 -4.45
CA TYR A 221 -13.92 -23.57 -5.23
C TYR A 221 -15.18 -24.02 -5.98
N ASP A 222 -16.10 -23.10 -6.18
CA ASP A 222 -17.22 -23.30 -7.09
C ASP A 222 -16.82 -23.12 -8.58
N ASP A 223 -17.78 -23.34 -9.47
CA ASP A 223 -17.55 -23.20 -10.92
C ASP A 223 -17.18 -21.78 -11.35
N ALA A 224 -17.61 -20.77 -10.60
CA ALA A 224 -17.25 -19.37 -10.83
C ALA A 224 -15.87 -19.01 -10.25
N GLY A 225 -15.16 -19.94 -9.58
CA GLY A 225 -13.83 -19.73 -9.02
C GLY A 225 -13.83 -19.09 -7.63
N ARG A 226 -14.96 -19.04 -6.95
CA ARG A 226 -15.05 -18.48 -5.59
C ARG A 226 -14.75 -19.57 -4.58
N LEU A 227 -14.01 -19.22 -3.51
CA LEU A 227 -13.72 -20.15 -2.40
C LEU A 227 -15.03 -20.52 -1.69
N VAL A 228 -15.34 -21.80 -1.59
CA VAL A 228 -16.53 -22.31 -0.89
C VAL A 228 -16.21 -23.12 0.36
N ALA A 229 -14.99 -23.64 0.48
CA ALA A 229 -14.55 -24.31 1.70
C ALA A 229 -13.04 -24.26 1.89
N LEU A 230 -12.63 -24.19 3.15
CA LEU A 230 -11.27 -24.23 3.65
C LEU A 230 -11.19 -25.32 4.71
N PHE A 231 -10.27 -26.27 4.55
CA PHE A 231 -10.04 -27.41 5.45
C PHE A 231 -8.61 -27.31 6.01
N PRO A 232 -8.38 -26.61 7.13
CA PRO A 232 -7.08 -26.62 7.80
C PRO A 232 -6.85 -27.98 8.47
N GLY A 233 -5.59 -28.47 8.45
CA GLY A 233 -5.26 -29.83 8.91
C GLY A 233 -5.44 -30.05 10.41
N ASP A 234 -5.41 -28.97 11.20
CA ASP A 234 -5.39 -28.98 12.66
C ASP A 234 -6.49 -28.09 13.28
N ASP A 235 -7.42 -27.56 12.46
CA ASP A 235 -8.49 -26.65 12.91
C ASP A 235 -9.83 -27.01 12.23
N GLU A 236 -10.92 -26.39 12.70
CA GLU A 236 -12.26 -26.62 12.16
C GLU A 236 -12.39 -26.09 10.72
N PRO A 237 -13.03 -26.86 9.83
CA PRO A 237 -13.34 -26.40 8.49
C PRO A 237 -14.19 -25.14 8.48
N THR A 238 -13.89 -24.27 7.51
CA THR A 238 -14.71 -23.08 7.25
C THR A 238 -15.35 -23.19 5.88
N SER A 239 -16.65 -22.95 5.78
CA SER A 239 -17.39 -22.93 4.53
C SER A 239 -18.02 -21.57 4.26
N TYR A 240 -18.21 -21.25 2.99
CA TYR A 240 -18.71 -19.98 2.50
C TYR A 240 -19.87 -20.19 1.53
N GLU A 241 -21.00 -19.57 1.82
CA GLU A 241 -22.11 -19.47 0.86
C GLU A 241 -22.08 -18.08 0.21
N HIS A 242 -22.28 -18.04 -1.09
CA HIS A 242 -22.28 -16.80 -1.85
C HIS A 242 -23.66 -16.49 -2.42
N ASP A 243 -23.99 -15.20 -2.49
CA ASP A 243 -25.13 -14.67 -3.21
C ASP A 243 -24.66 -13.43 -4.01
N ASN A 244 -25.07 -13.34 -5.29
CA ASN A 244 -24.68 -12.26 -6.20
C ASN A 244 -23.15 -11.94 -6.23
N GLY A 245 -22.31 -12.98 -6.06
CA GLY A 245 -20.86 -12.83 -6.07
C GLY A 245 -20.23 -12.50 -4.71
N PHE A 246 -21.03 -12.27 -3.68
CA PHE A 246 -20.56 -11.91 -2.33
C PHE A 246 -20.84 -13.00 -1.31
N VAL A 247 -19.98 -13.12 -0.30
CA VAL A 247 -20.17 -14.03 0.82
C VAL A 247 -21.41 -13.58 1.61
N ARG A 248 -22.37 -14.52 1.77
CA ARG A 248 -23.61 -14.35 2.53
C ARG A 248 -23.58 -15.08 3.86
N VAL A 249 -22.98 -16.26 3.90
CA VAL A 249 -22.87 -17.08 5.12
C VAL A 249 -21.47 -17.61 5.25
N VAL A 250 -20.92 -17.53 6.46
CA VAL A 250 -19.68 -18.20 6.85
C VAL A 250 -20.01 -19.19 7.97
N ARG A 251 -19.55 -20.44 7.86
CA ARG A 251 -19.70 -21.47 8.90
C ARG A 251 -18.33 -22.00 9.30
N ARG A 252 -18.08 -22.06 10.60
CA ARG A 252 -16.91 -22.70 11.18
C ARG A 252 -17.36 -23.52 12.39
N GLY A 253 -17.31 -24.84 12.29
CA GLY A 253 -17.92 -25.71 13.29
C GLY A 253 -19.42 -25.41 13.48
N GLN A 254 -19.82 -25.10 14.69
CA GLN A 254 -21.19 -24.70 15.01
C GLN A 254 -21.44 -23.20 14.85
N ALA A 255 -20.40 -22.39 14.70
CA ALA A 255 -20.52 -20.96 14.57
C ALA A 255 -20.97 -20.57 13.15
N VAL A 256 -21.99 -19.73 13.06
CA VAL A 256 -22.58 -19.28 11.79
C VAL A 256 -22.70 -17.76 11.80
N TRP A 257 -22.01 -17.09 10.86
CA TRP A 257 -22.17 -15.66 10.59
C TRP A 257 -23.02 -15.49 9.34
N LYS A 258 -23.94 -14.54 9.37
CA LYS A 258 -24.79 -14.18 8.21
C LYS A 258 -24.58 -12.72 7.85
N TYR A 259 -24.60 -12.43 6.56
CA TYR A 259 -24.38 -11.09 6.02
C TYR A 259 -25.48 -10.74 5.02
N GLU A 260 -26.15 -9.61 5.23
CA GLU A 260 -26.98 -8.95 4.22
C GLU A 260 -26.17 -7.81 3.62
N ARG A 261 -26.37 -7.56 2.32
CA ARG A 261 -25.58 -6.58 1.59
C ARG A 261 -26.47 -5.70 0.72
N ASN A 262 -25.99 -4.48 0.42
CA ASN A 262 -26.63 -3.64 -0.57
C ASN A 262 -26.26 -4.11 -2.00
N GLU A 263 -26.83 -3.43 -3.00
CA GLU A 263 -26.57 -3.73 -4.42
C GLU A 263 -25.09 -3.56 -4.82
N GLN A 264 -24.33 -2.74 -4.12
CA GLN A 264 -22.92 -2.49 -4.33
C GLN A 264 -22.02 -3.56 -3.66
N GLY A 265 -22.58 -4.39 -2.79
CA GLY A 265 -21.88 -5.47 -2.11
C GLY A 265 -21.41 -5.16 -0.69
N ASP A 266 -21.68 -3.97 -0.17
CA ASP A 266 -21.33 -3.62 1.21
C ASP A 266 -22.31 -4.22 2.21
N VAL A 267 -21.77 -4.66 3.35
CA VAL A 267 -22.56 -5.30 4.42
C VAL A 267 -23.49 -4.29 5.06
N THR A 268 -24.79 -4.52 4.97
CA THR A 268 -25.83 -3.71 5.65
C THR A 268 -26.28 -4.32 6.98
N ARG A 269 -26.13 -5.63 7.12
CA ARG A 269 -26.43 -6.36 8.37
C ARG A 269 -25.48 -7.53 8.55
N ARG A 270 -24.94 -7.68 9.75
CA ARG A 270 -24.22 -8.86 10.21
C ARG A 270 -24.96 -9.50 11.36
N THR A 271 -25.19 -10.81 11.30
CA THR A 271 -25.69 -11.61 12.41
C THR A 271 -24.57 -12.53 12.88
N ASP A 272 -24.19 -12.42 14.13
CA ASP A 272 -23.16 -13.24 14.78
C ASP A 272 -23.71 -14.61 15.22
N PRO A 273 -22.86 -15.60 15.58
CA PRO A 273 -23.31 -16.96 15.92
C PRO A 273 -24.25 -17.04 17.13
N ASP A 274 -24.18 -16.09 18.04
CA ASP A 274 -25.08 -15.96 19.21
C ASP A 274 -26.41 -15.28 18.87
N GLY A 275 -26.59 -14.85 17.61
CA GLY A 275 -27.79 -14.17 17.13
C GLY A 275 -27.74 -12.64 17.28
N GLU A 276 -26.66 -12.08 17.79
CA GLU A 276 -26.51 -10.62 17.88
C GLU A 276 -26.42 -10.00 16.47
N VAL A 277 -27.06 -8.84 16.33
CA VAL A 277 -27.16 -8.14 15.04
C VAL A 277 -26.48 -6.79 15.11
N THR A 278 -25.65 -6.52 14.10
CA THR A 278 -25.04 -5.20 13.84
C THR A 278 -25.50 -4.71 12.46
N ASP A 279 -26.08 -3.51 12.40
CA ASP A 279 -26.52 -2.87 11.16
C ASP A 279 -25.55 -1.75 10.73
N TYR A 280 -25.42 -1.56 9.41
CA TYR A 280 -24.52 -0.60 8.80
C TYR A 280 -25.27 0.24 7.77
N SER A 281 -24.96 1.52 7.68
CA SER A 281 -25.45 2.41 6.63
C SER A 281 -24.31 3.11 5.91
N TYR A 282 -24.57 3.45 4.64
CA TYR A 282 -23.62 4.08 3.74
C TYR A 282 -24.24 5.27 3.03
N ASN A 283 -23.45 6.27 2.69
CA ASN A 283 -23.90 7.35 1.84
C ASN A 283 -23.84 6.93 0.34
N LYS A 284 -24.25 7.86 -0.54
CA LYS A 284 -24.23 7.64 -2.00
C LYS A 284 -22.85 7.38 -2.60
N HIS A 285 -21.77 7.63 -1.88
CA HIS A 285 -20.38 7.39 -2.29
C HIS A 285 -19.79 6.11 -1.69
N GLY A 286 -20.57 5.33 -0.93
CA GLY A 286 -20.12 4.10 -0.30
C GLY A 286 -19.35 4.28 1.01
N GLN A 287 -19.37 5.47 1.57
CA GLN A 287 -18.73 5.74 2.86
C GLN A 287 -19.69 5.38 4.00
N LEU A 288 -19.15 4.69 5.01
CA LEU A 288 -19.89 4.26 6.18
C LEU A 288 -20.39 5.49 6.96
N THR A 289 -21.71 5.58 7.19
CA THR A 289 -22.36 6.71 7.91
C THR A 289 -22.92 6.31 9.27
N GLY A 290 -23.12 5.02 9.52
CA GLY A 290 -23.64 4.56 10.80
C GLY A 290 -23.38 3.08 11.04
N ILE A 291 -23.18 2.75 12.32
CA ILE A 291 -23.13 1.39 12.86
C ILE A 291 -24.07 1.34 14.04
N TRP A 292 -25.04 0.41 14.03
CA TRP A 292 -25.95 0.14 15.14
C TRP A 292 -25.59 -1.20 15.75
N TYR A 293 -25.17 -1.16 17.01
CA TYR A 293 -24.72 -2.32 17.76
C TYR A 293 -25.91 -3.09 18.40
N PRO A 294 -25.70 -4.34 18.83
CA PRO A 294 -26.74 -5.15 19.47
C PRO A 294 -27.34 -4.52 20.73
N ASP A 295 -26.56 -3.72 21.46
CA ASP A 295 -27.01 -3.00 22.67
C ASP A 295 -27.81 -1.71 22.35
N HIS A 296 -28.18 -1.50 21.07
CA HIS A 296 -28.86 -0.32 20.55
C HIS A 296 -28.05 0.98 20.57
N SER A 297 -26.78 0.92 20.93
CA SER A 297 -25.87 2.07 20.77
C SER A 297 -25.56 2.29 19.28
N CYS A 298 -25.17 3.51 18.95
CA CYS A 298 -24.93 3.90 17.57
C CYS A 298 -23.62 4.68 17.45
N HIS A 299 -22.84 4.35 16.42
CA HIS A 299 -21.68 5.12 15.97
C HIS A 299 -22.02 5.79 14.65
N ARG A 300 -21.95 7.12 14.58
CA ARG A 300 -22.25 7.88 13.37
C ARG A 300 -21.01 8.56 12.84
N LEU A 301 -20.88 8.63 11.50
CA LEU A 301 -19.75 9.20 10.79
C LEU A 301 -20.25 10.22 9.76
N VAL A 302 -19.64 11.41 9.76
CA VAL A 302 -19.97 12.51 8.84
C VAL A 302 -18.78 12.77 7.93
N TRP A 303 -19.03 12.82 6.62
CA TRP A 303 -18.03 12.97 5.57
C TRP A 303 -18.25 14.26 4.77
N ASN A 304 -17.17 14.86 4.28
CA ASN A 304 -17.24 15.95 3.34
C ASN A 304 -17.35 15.44 1.88
N GLU A 305 -17.53 16.39 0.95
CA GLU A 305 -17.62 16.09 -0.49
C GLU A 305 -16.32 15.52 -1.08
N ARG A 306 -15.19 15.66 -0.40
CA ARG A 306 -13.88 15.12 -0.79
C ARG A 306 -13.61 13.71 -0.24
N GLY A 307 -14.60 13.13 0.47
CA GLY A 307 -14.45 11.80 1.05
C GLY A 307 -13.61 11.75 2.33
N GLN A 308 -13.48 12.87 3.05
CA GLN A 308 -12.74 12.94 4.30
C GLN A 308 -13.72 12.93 5.47
N LEU A 309 -13.38 12.16 6.51
CA LEU A 309 -14.16 12.08 7.74
C LEU A 309 -14.05 13.38 8.54
N LEU A 310 -15.18 14.07 8.76
CA LEU A 310 -15.24 15.32 9.51
C LEU A 310 -15.56 15.12 10.97
N GLU A 311 -16.46 14.19 11.27
CA GLU A 311 -16.97 13.98 12.63
C GLU A 311 -17.32 12.51 12.86
N GLU A 312 -17.02 12.04 14.06
CA GLU A 312 -17.51 10.77 14.61
C GLU A 312 -18.33 11.04 15.87
N GLN A 313 -19.54 10.54 15.92
CA GLN A 313 -20.33 10.46 17.13
C GLN A 313 -20.24 9.03 17.69
N LEU A 314 -19.55 8.88 18.81
CA LEU A 314 -19.30 7.60 19.46
C LEU A 314 -20.56 7.03 20.12
N PRO A 315 -20.63 5.70 20.38
CA PRO A 315 -21.76 5.06 21.07
C PRO A 315 -22.06 5.65 22.45
N ASN A 316 -21.07 6.16 23.15
CA ASN A 316 -21.21 6.83 24.46
C ASN A 316 -21.67 8.31 24.36
N GLY A 317 -21.94 8.81 23.15
CA GLY A 317 -22.35 10.18 22.88
C GLY A 317 -21.19 11.19 22.72
N GLY A 318 -19.94 10.77 22.91
CA GLY A 318 -18.77 11.61 22.66
C GLY A 318 -18.62 11.94 21.18
N ILE A 319 -18.10 13.12 20.87
CA ILE A 319 -17.93 13.59 19.50
C ILE A 319 -16.47 13.90 19.24
N LYS A 320 -15.89 13.32 18.17
CA LYS A 320 -14.57 13.61 17.65
C LYS A 320 -14.69 14.38 16.34
N ARG A 321 -13.79 15.33 16.10
CA ARG A 321 -13.77 16.15 14.86
C ARG A 321 -12.39 16.15 14.24
N TYR A 322 -12.37 16.26 12.88
CA TYR A 322 -11.16 16.20 12.07
C TYR A 322 -11.13 17.36 11.09
N ARG A 323 -9.96 17.92 10.86
CA ARG A 323 -9.72 18.96 9.85
C ARG A 323 -8.55 18.56 8.96
N TYR A 324 -8.60 18.97 7.70
CA TYR A 324 -7.64 18.58 6.67
C TYR A 324 -7.15 19.81 5.91
N ASP A 325 -5.92 19.72 5.40
CA ASP A 325 -5.39 20.71 4.46
C ASP A 325 -5.85 20.41 3.02
N ASP A 326 -5.45 21.27 2.08
CA ASP A 326 -5.80 21.12 0.66
C ASP A 326 -5.14 19.90 0.01
N LEU A 327 -4.03 19.39 0.54
CA LEU A 327 -3.41 18.13 0.14
C LEU A 327 -4.10 16.88 0.71
N GLY A 328 -5.12 17.06 1.55
CA GLY A 328 -5.90 15.97 2.14
C GLY A 328 -5.28 15.36 3.39
N ARG A 329 -4.26 15.97 3.97
CA ARG A 329 -3.63 15.51 5.20
C ARG A 329 -4.38 16.06 6.41
N GLN A 330 -4.52 15.24 7.46
CA GLN A 330 -5.16 15.67 8.69
C GLN A 330 -4.28 16.70 9.41
N VAL A 331 -4.81 17.90 9.63
CA VAL A 331 -4.09 18.99 10.31
C VAL A 331 -4.60 19.24 11.73
N ALA A 332 -5.76 18.72 12.10
CA ALA A 332 -6.24 18.76 13.48
C ALA A 332 -7.20 17.63 13.79
N ARG A 333 -7.20 17.23 15.04
CA ARG A 333 -8.16 16.31 15.65
C ARG A 333 -8.61 16.89 16.98
N GLU A 334 -9.93 16.88 17.20
CA GLU A 334 -10.55 17.18 18.49
C GLU A 334 -11.14 15.87 19.05
N ASP A 335 -10.83 15.56 20.29
CA ASP A 335 -11.40 14.40 20.98
C ASP A 335 -12.76 14.70 21.61
N GLU A 336 -13.37 13.69 22.23
CA GLU A 336 -14.70 13.77 22.87
C GLU A 336 -14.78 14.74 24.05
N HIS A 337 -13.66 15.22 24.57
CA HIS A 337 -13.56 16.19 25.64
C HIS A 337 -13.23 17.60 25.13
N GLY A 338 -13.15 17.79 23.80
CA GLY A 338 -12.79 19.05 23.16
C GLY A 338 -11.28 19.33 23.16
N ALA A 339 -10.45 18.36 23.56
CA ALA A 339 -9.01 18.52 23.53
C ALA A 339 -8.49 18.38 22.09
N GLN A 340 -7.73 19.39 21.64
CA GLN A 340 -7.28 19.49 20.26
C GLN A 340 -5.81 19.09 20.11
N THR A 341 -5.52 18.25 19.12
CA THR A 341 -4.19 17.94 18.62
C THR A 341 -4.02 18.49 17.22
N VAL A 342 -2.91 19.21 16.95
CA VAL A 342 -2.60 19.81 15.65
C VAL A 342 -1.38 19.13 15.05
N TYR A 343 -1.41 18.93 13.73
CA TYR A 343 -0.37 18.22 12.96
C TYR A 343 0.18 19.15 11.88
N GLU A 344 1.50 19.23 11.76
CA GLU A 344 2.19 19.93 10.69
C GLU A 344 3.01 18.92 9.86
N TRP A 345 2.95 19.03 8.54
CA TRP A 345 3.54 18.11 7.60
C TRP A 345 4.52 18.81 6.67
N ASP A 346 5.58 18.10 6.29
CA ASP A 346 6.40 18.57 5.19
C ASP A 346 5.73 18.28 3.81
N SER A 347 6.34 18.75 2.73
CA SER A 347 5.75 18.65 1.40
C SER A 347 5.65 17.23 0.84
N VAL A 348 6.31 16.23 1.46
CA VAL A 348 6.17 14.81 1.10
C VAL A 348 5.29 14.02 2.06
N GLY A 349 4.62 14.70 3.01
CA GLY A 349 3.66 14.08 3.92
C GLY A 349 4.29 13.42 5.15
N ARG A 350 5.50 13.84 5.56
CA ARG A 350 6.10 13.41 6.83
C ARG A 350 5.68 14.38 7.93
N LEU A 351 5.31 13.85 9.12
CA LEU A 351 4.93 14.65 10.28
C LEU A 351 6.16 15.36 10.87
N ILE A 352 6.18 16.69 10.82
CA ILE A 352 7.30 17.49 11.34
C ILE A 352 7.02 18.09 12.69
N ARG A 353 5.75 18.29 13.05
CA ARG A 353 5.36 18.84 14.34
C ARG A 353 4.00 18.34 14.78
N LEU A 354 3.87 18.06 16.06
CA LEU A 354 2.66 17.65 16.75
C LEU A 354 2.44 18.59 17.92
N VAL A 355 1.33 19.34 17.92
CA VAL A 355 0.94 20.18 19.06
C VAL A 355 -0.14 19.44 19.84
N LEU A 356 0.16 19.13 21.10
CA LEU A 356 -0.71 18.42 22.00
C LEU A 356 -1.73 19.36 22.67
N PRO A 357 -2.84 18.84 23.22
CA PRO A 357 -3.71 19.62 24.08
C PRO A 357 -2.91 20.28 25.19
N GLY A 358 -3.16 21.59 25.42
CA GLY A 358 -2.38 22.36 26.38
C GLY A 358 -1.20 23.14 25.80
N GLY A 359 -0.90 22.94 24.50
CA GLY A 359 0.05 23.75 23.73
C GLY A 359 1.49 23.23 23.72
N SER A 360 1.84 22.15 24.45
CA SER A 360 3.14 21.52 24.32
C SER A 360 3.28 20.84 22.94
N CYS A 361 4.50 20.75 22.42
CA CYS A 361 4.71 20.21 21.08
C CYS A 361 5.86 19.20 21.03
N ARG A 362 5.78 18.30 20.04
CA ARG A 362 6.85 17.43 19.57
C ARG A 362 7.26 17.82 18.17
N GLU A 363 8.55 17.70 17.88
CA GLU A 363 9.08 17.99 16.55
C GLU A 363 9.92 16.81 16.06
N PHE A 364 9.86 16.57 14.75
CA PHE A 364 10.54 15.47 14.10
C PHE A 364 11.36 15.96 12.92
N SER A 365 12.56 15.41 12.75
CA SER A 365 13.41 15.63 11.60
C SER A 365 13.73 14.32 10.92
N TYR A 366 13.86 14.33 9.59
CA TYR A 366 14.00 13.13 8.78
C TYR A 366 15.24 13.18 7.90
N ASN A 367 15.82 12.02 7.64
CA ASN A 367 16.80 11.86 6.58
C ASN A 367 16.11 11.65 5.21
N PRO A 368 16.84 11.64 4.08
CA PRO A 368 16.28 11.39 2.76
C PRO A 368 15.66 10.00 2.55
N TYR A 369 15.91 9.03 3.45
CA TYR A 369 15.22 7.74 3.47
C TYR A 369 13.83 7.82 4.15
N GLY A 370 13.44 8.98 4.68
CA GLY A 370 12.19 9.14 5.43
C GLY A 370 12.22 8.58 6.85
N LYS A 371 13.42 8.37 7.43
CA LYS A 371 13.60 7.91 8.81
C LYS A 371 13.84 9.07 9.75
N ILE A 372 13.29 9.00 10.97
CA ILE A 372 13.47 10.04 12.00
C ILE A 372 14.92 10.05 12.44
N ILE A 373 15.58 11.21 12.33
CA ILE A 373 16.96 11.44 12.82
C ILE A 373 17.01 12.26 14.10
N ALA A 374 15.96 13.00 14.40
CA ALA A 374 15.82 13.72 15.66
C ALA A 374 14.36 13.84 16.05
N GLU A 375 14.10 13.72 17.33
CA GLU A 375 12.81 13.95 17.97
C GLU A 375 13.02 14.93 19.13
N ARG A 376 12.27 16.02 19.17
CA ARG A 376 12.19 16.94 20.30
C ARG A 376 10.90 16.67 21.06
N ASP A 377 11.00 16.38 22.36
CA ASP A 377 9.85 16.15 23.22
C ASP A 377 9.19 17.45 23.70
N GLU A 378 8.10 17.32 24.47
CA GLU A 378 7.30 18.42 25.02
C GLU A 378 8.06 19.29 26.02
N LEU A 379 9.17 18.82 26.57
CA LEU A 379 10.06 19.55 27.48
C LEU A 379 11.24 20.19 26.76
N GLY A 380 11.35 19.98 25.43
CA GLY A 380 12.43 20.49 24.60
C GLY A 380 13.67 19.59 24.56
N HIS A 381 13.63 18.41 25.17
CA HIS A 381 14.71 17.45 25.09
C HIS A 381 14.79 16.83 23.69
N VAL A 382 15.99 16.68 23.17
CA VAL A 382 16.24 16.14 21.84
C VAL A 382 16.85 14.75 21.95
N THR A 383 16.20 13.77 21.33
CA THR A 383 16.73 12.44 21.08
C THR A 383 17.16 12.32 19.62
N GLY A 384 18.42 11.93 19.37
CA GLY A 384 18.95 11.71 18.04
C GLY A 384 18.98 10.22 17.66
N TYR A 385 18.88 9.93 16.37
CA TYR A 385 18.94 8.57 15.82
C TYR A 385 19.91 8.52 14.65
N GLU A 386 20.79 7.53 14.68
CA GLU A 386 21.65 7.17 13.55
C GLU A 386 21.27 5.78 13.05
N TYR A 387 21.44 5.56 11.77
CA TYR A 387 21.06 4.32 11.09
C TYR A 387 22.29 3.62 10.54
N ALA A 388 22.25 2.30 10.51
CA ALA A 388 23.27 1.52 9.81
C ALA A 388 23.27 1.86 8.32
N ASP A 389 24.43 1.84 7.68
CA ASP A 389 24.65 2.26 6.31
C ASP A 389 23.58 1.74 5.34
N GLY A 390 22.81 2.67 4.75
CA GLY A 390 21.77 2.36 3.78
C GLY A 390 20.56 1.56 4.29
N LEU A 391 20.53 1.25 5.59
CA LEU A 391 19.48 0.47 6.21
C LEU A 391 18.48 1.34 6.97
N HIS A 392 17.32 0.76 7.26
CA HIS A 392 16.28 1.35 8.10
C HIS A 392 16.47 1.05 9.60
N LEU A 393 17.54 0.34 9.97
CA LEU A 393 17.82 -0.11 11.32
C LEU A 393 18.63 0.93 12.09
N ILE A 394 18.17 1.27 13.28
CA ILE A 394 18.85 2.22 14.17
C ILE A 394 20.15 1.59 14.64
N SER A 395 21.29 2.23 14.37
CA SER A 395 22.61 1.84 14.86
C SER A 395 22.97 2.51 16.17
N ARG A 396 22.45 3.74 16.41
CA ARG A 396 22.70 4.49 17.64
C ARG A 396 21.53 5.42 17.97
N ARG A 397 21.18 5.49 19.22
CA ARG A 397 20.28 6.48 19.82
C ARG A 397 21.08 7.38 20.75
N LEU A 398 20.97 8.69 20.59
CA LEU A 398 21.58 9.72 21.43
C LEU A 398 20.50 10.32 22.32
N ASN A 399 20.58 10.13 23.61
CA ASN A 399 19.62 10.67 24.58
C ASN A 399 19.93 12.14 24.91
N ALA A 400 18.92 12.86 25.39
CA ALA A 400 19.06 14.28 25.71
C ALA A 400 20.05 14.58 26.88
N ASP A 401 20.27 13.61 27.73
CA ASP A 401 21.25 13.69 28.85
C ASP A 401 22.70 13.40 28.41
N GLY A 402 22.92 13.14 27.12
CA GLY A 402 24.22 12.82 26.54
C GLY A 402 24.60 11.34 26.58
N THR A 403 23.78 10.50 27.17
CA THR A 403 23.98 9.04 27.13
C THR A 403 23.62 8.50 25.76
N GLN A 404 24.19 7.36 25.38
CA GLN A 404 23.91 6.75 24.09
C GLN A 404 23.63 5.25 24.20
N VAL A 405 22.85 4.74 23.27
CA VAL A 405 22.55 3.32 23.13
C VAL A 405 22.94 2.88 21.73
N LYS A 406 23.82 1.89 21.63
CA LYS A 406 24.26 1.31 20.36
C LYS A 406 23.53 0.00 20.11
N TYR A 407 23.19 -0.24 18.86
CA TYR A 407 22.48 -1.43 18.40
C TYR A 407 23.30 -2.13 17.31
N ARG A 408 23.48 -3.44 17.44
CA ARG A 408 24.15 -4.27 16.44
C ARG A 408 23.21 -5.34 15.92
N TYR A 409 23.34 -5.62 14.63
CA TYR A 409 22.50 -6.58 13.94
C TYR A 409 23.36 -7.63 13.24
N ASP A 410 22.85 -8.83 13.07
CA ASP A 410 23.51 -9.80 12.20
C ASP A 410 23.49 -9.32 10.74
N ASN A 411 24.49 -9.75 9.96
CA ASN A 411 24.72 -9.24 8.60
C ASN A 411 23.73 -9.75 7.56
N ALA A 412 22.92 -10.77 7.84
CA ALA A 412 22.12 -11.43 6.83
C ALA A 412 20.61 -11.35 7.09
N ARG A 413 20.22 -11.53 8.34
CA ARG A 413 18.81 -11.58 8.75
C ARG A 413 18.33 -10.28 9.35
N LEU A 414 19.26 -9.33 9.55
CA LEU A 414 18.98 -8.03 10.17
C LEU A 414 18.35 -8.15 11.58
N LEU A 415 18.67 -9.23 12.29
CA LEU A 415 18.21 -9.46 13.65
C LEU A 415 19.11 -8.71 14.63
N LEU A 416 18.49 -8.08 15.63
CA LEU A 416 19.22 -7.41 16.71
C LEU A 416 20.00 -8.45 17.53
N THR A 417 21.31 -8.28 17.59
CA THR A 417 22.22 -9.19 18.29
C THR A 417 22.81 -8.62 19.57
N GLU A 418 22.91 -7.30 19.67
CA GLU A 418 23.54 -6.65 20.82
C GLU A 418 22.94 -5.25 21.07
N ILE A 419 22.79 -4.89 22.33
CA ILE A 419 22.46 -3.54 22.79
C ILE A 419 23.54 -3.15 23.82
N GLU A 420 24.23 -2.04 23.57
CA GLU A 420 25.26 -1.48 24.44
C GLU A 420 24.84 -0.09 24.92
N ASN A 421 24.80 0.12 26.22
CA ASN A 421 24.51 1.42 26.86
C ASN A 421 25.83 2.09 27.26
N GLU A 422 26.04 3.33 26.85
CA GLU A 422 27.20 4.17 27.17
C GLU A 422 26.77 5.51 27.79
#